data_69cafe2f0689c97e83faade2560d5184
#
_entry.id   69cafe2f0689c97e83faade2560d5184
#
_cell.length_a   1.000
_cell.length_b   1.000
_cell.length_c   1.000
_cell.angle_alpha   90.00
_cell.angle_beta   90.00
_cell.angle_gamma   90.00
#
_symmetry.space_group_name_H-M   'P 1'
#
loop_
_entity.id
_entity.type
_entity.pdbx_description
1 polymer ?
#
loop_
_entity_poly.entity_id
_entity_poly.type
_entity_poly.pdbx_seq_one_letter_code
_entity_poly.pdbx_strand_id
1 'polypeptide(L)'
;ADVHFVGKEIVRFHTIIWPAMLMALNLPLPKQVYGHGWLLFGDGTKMSKSKGNVVDPVVLCDRYGVDAIRYFLLREIPFGADGTFTNEALINRINSDLANDLGNLLSRTTAMAQKYFGGTIPAEREEDELDQELIQMATELCAKCDAHVSGYQFSNALAEIWKLIARTNKYIDETMPWVLGKDESKRARLATVIYNLCEVLRIISILLTPFMPSTTP
;
A
#
# COMPACT_ATOMS: atom_id res chain seq x y z
N ALA A 1 -14.34 -20.74 12.06
CA ALA A 1 -13.60 -19.70 11.37
C ALA A 1 -14.49 -19.01 10.34
N ASP A 2 -14.30 -17.70 10.15
CA ASP A 2 -15.02 -16.99 9.10
C ASP A 2 -14.37 -17.26 7.74
N VAL A 3 -13.05 -17.19 7.66
CA VAL A 3 -12.29 -17.45 6.43
C VAL A 3 -11.10 -18.36 6.72
N HIS A 4 -10.87 -19.32 5.83
CA HIS A 4 -9.63 -20.11 5.77
C HIS A 4 -8.80 -19.64 4.58
N PHE A 5 -7.60 -19.08 4.83
CA PHE A 5 -6.62 -18.80 3.79
C PHE A 5 -5.67 -20.00 3.67
N VAL A 6 -5.60 -20.59 2.48
CA VAL A 6 -4.85 -21.82 2.24
C VAL A 6 -4.12 -21.75 0.89
N GLY A 7 -2.97 -22.42 0.78
CA GLY A 7 -2.33 -22.63 -0.50
C GLY A 7 -3.21 -23.49 -1.43
N LYS A 8 -3.19 -23.21 -2.73
CA LYS A 8 -4.04 -23.91 -3.71
C LYS A 8 -3.86 -25.44 -3.70
N GLU A 9 -2.71 -25.94 -3.28
CA GLU A 9 -2.43 -27.38 -3.20
C GLU A 9 -3.24 -28.10 -2.13
N ILE A 10 -3.67 -27.42 -1.09
CA ILE A 10 -4.44 -28.00 0.02
C ILE A 10 -5.91 -27.58 0.04
N VAL A 11 -6.38 -26.85 -0.99
CA VAL A 11 -7.78 -26.42 -1.11
C VAL A 11 -8.74 -27.59 -1.01
N ARG A 12 -8.45 -28.73 -1.65
CA ARG A 12 -9.28 -29.94 -1.61
C ARG A 12 -9.52 -30.45 -0.19
N PHE A 13 -8.52 -30.36 0.69
CA PHE A 13 -8.68 -30.77 2.09
C PHE A 13 -9.61 -29.84 2.86
N HIS A 14 -9.57 -28.54 2.56
CA HIS A 14 -10.35 -27.52 3.27
C HIS A 14 -11.74 -27.30 2.70
N THR A 15 -11.99 -27.70 1.45
CA THR A 15 -13.31 -27.52 0.79
C THR A 15 -14.13 -28.81 0.70
N ILE A 16 -13.51 -29.98 0.84
CA ILE A 16 -14.22 -31.28 0.75
C ILE A 16 -14.05 -32.05 2.07
N ILE A 17 -12.82 -32.43 2.43
CA ILE A 17 -12.58 -33.35 3.53
C ILE A 17 -12.93 -32.72 4.89
N TRP A 18 -12.44 -31.52 5.15
CA TRP A 18 -12.73 -30.81 6.39
C TRP A 18 -14.23 -30.50 6.59
N PRO A 19 -14.95 -29.96 5.61
CA PRO A 19 -16.41 -29.84 5.71
C PRO A 19 -17.12 -31.16 5.97
N ALA A 20 -16.74 -32.24 5.29
CA ALA A 20 -17.34 -33.56 5.51
C ALA A 20 -17.15 -34.06 6.96
N MET A 21 -15.97 -33.84 7.56
CA MET A 21 -15.71 -34.17 8.97
C MET A 21 -16.57 -33.31 9.91
N LEU A 22 -16.67 -32.01 9.66
CA LEU A 22 -17.52 -31.11 10.46
C LEU A 22 -18.99 -31.51 10.39
N MET A 23 -19.48 -31.84 9.20
CA MET A 23 -20.87 -32.31 9.00
C MET A 23 -21.12 -33.62 9.77
N ALA A 24 -20.19 -34.58 9.73
CA ALA A 24 -20.30 -35.83 10.46
C ALA A 24 -20.33 -35.62 11.99
N LEU A 25 -19.68 -34.56 12.47
CA LEU A 25 -19.64 -34.18 13.90
C LEU A 25 -20.77 -33.21 14.28
N ASN A 26 -21.63 -32.85 13.35
CA ASN A 26 -22.69 -31.82 13.50
C ASN A 26 -22.14 -30.48 14.01
N LEU A 27 -20.99 -30.05 13.49
CA LEU A 27 -20.32 -28.79 13.80
C LEU A 27 -20.53 -27.77 12.69
N PRO A 28 -20.47 -26.43 13.01
CA PRO A 28 -20.60 -25.39 12.02
C PRO A 28 -19.51 -25.42 10.96
N LEU A 29 -19.88 -25.21 9.70
CA LEU A 29 -18.94 -25.10 8.60
C LEU A 29 -18.22 -23.72 8.58
N PRO A 30 -17.01 -23.63 8.03
CA PRO A 30 -16.38 -22.35 7.73
C PRO A 30 -17.23 -21.58 6.71
N LYS A 31 -17.27 -20.25 6.85
CA LYS A 31 -18.07 -19.40 5.94
C LYS A 31 -17.42 -19.31 4.55
N GLN A 32 -16.09 -19.30 4.50
CA GLN A 32 -15.35 -19.16 3.27
C GLN A 32 -13.98 -19.88 3.35
N VAL A 33 -13.56 -20.42 2.21
CA VAL A 33 -12.19 -20.91 2.00
C VAL A 33 -11.62 -20.18 0.79
N TYR A 34 -10.45 -19.54 0.95
CA TYR A 34 -9.77 -18.82 -0.09
C TYR A 34 -8.41 -19.48 -0.39
N GLY A 35 -8.25 -19.95 -1.63
CA GLY A 35 -7.01 -20.57 -2.11
C GLY A 35 -6.11 -19.55 -2.79
N HIS A 36 -4.89 -19.34 -2.27
CA HIS A 36 -3.90 -18.49 -2.92
C HIS A 36 -2.90 -19.31 -3.75
N GLY A 37 -2.25 -18.65 -4.72
CA GLY A 37 -1.24 -19.24 -5.60
C GLY A 37 0.10 -19.51 -4.92
N TRP A 38 1.03 -20.03 -5.67
CA TRP A 38 2.40 -20.27 -5.23
C TRP A 38 3.29 -19.06 -5.43
N LEU A 39 4.31 -18.96 -4.61
CA LEU A 39 5.45 -18.08 -4.84
C LEU A 39 6.54 -18.90 -5.56
N LEU A 40 6.85 -18.51 -6.78
CA LEU A 40 7.81 -19.16 -7.66
C LEU A 40 9.09 -18.35 -7.77
N PHE A 41 10.19 -18.96 -8.18
CA PHE A 41 11.39 -18.25 -8.59
C PHE A 41 11.23 -17.60 -9.97
N GLY A 42 12.17 -16.71 -10.34
CA GLY A 42 12.17 -16.00 -11.63
C GLY A 42 12.17 -16.90 -12.87
N ASP A 43 12.67 -18.11 -12.73
CA ASP A 43 12.65 -19.15 -13.75
C ASP A 43 11.35 -20.00 -13.77
N GLY A 44 10.36 -19.64 -12.93
CA GLY A 44 9.10 -20.37 -12.78
C GLY A 44 9.20 -21.65 -11.94
N THR A 45 10.35 -21.95 -11.35
CA THR A 45 10.49 -23.13 -10.51
C THR A 45 9.85 -22.94 -9.15
N LYS A 46 9.27 -24.02 -8.61
CA LYS A 46 8.66 -24.02 -7.26
C LYS A 46 9.75 -24.04 -6.20
N MET A 47 9.61 -23.20 -5.18
CA MET A 47 10.43 -23.26 -3.97
C MET A 47 10.22 -24.59 -3.23
N SER A 48 11.31 -25.25 -2.83
CA SER A 48 11.27 -26.53 -2.16
C SER A 48 12.36 -26.65 -1.10
N LYS A 49 11.94 -26.90 0.14
CA LYS A 49 12.89 -27.12 1.26
C LYS A 49 13.84 -28.27 1.00
N SER A 50 13.35 -29.35 0.38
CA SER A 50 14.17 -30.54 0.08
C SER A 50 15.24 -30.29 -0.98
N LYS A 51 15.05 -29.27 -1.83
CA LYS A 51 16.05 -28.85 -2.84
C LYS A 51 16.98 -27.76 -2.36
N GLY A 52 16.76 -27.23 -1.14
CA GLY A 52 17.55 -26.12 -0.59
C GLY A 52 17.35 -24.77 -1.31
N ASN A 53 16.36 -24.68 -2.21
CA ASN A 53 16.06 -23.49 -2.98
C ASN A 53 14.85 -22.73 -2.41
N VAL A 54 14.94 -22.27 -1.18
CA VAL A 54 13.88 -21.49 -0.52
C VAL A 54 14.41 -20.12 -0.18
N VAL A 55 13.62 -19.10 -0.49
CA VAL A 55 13.87 -17.75 0.02
C VAL A 55 13.39 -17.72 1.48
N ASP A 56 14.30 -17.45 2.41
CA ASP A 56 13.97 -17.34 3.82
C ASP A 56 13.38 -15.94 4.10
N PRO A 57 12.09 -15.85 4.48
CA PRO A 57 11.45 -14.56 4.74
C PRO A 57 12.04 -13.85 5.97
N VAL A 58 12.60 -14.59 6.95
CA VAL A 58 13.22 -13.98 8.13
C VAL A 58 14.47 -13.23 7.73
N VAL A 59 15.34 -13.84 6.92
CA VAL A 59 16.55 -13.18 6.39
C VAL A 59 16.20 -11.94 5.56
N LEU A 60 15.14 -11.99 4.77
CA LEU A 60 14.67 -10.82 4.02
C LEU A 60 14.14 -9.72 4.95
N CYS A 61 13.36 -10.08 5.97
CA CYS A 61 12.85 -9.13 6.95
C CYS A 61 13.98 -8.48 7.77
N ASP A 62 15.00 -9.23 8.16
CA ASP A 62 16.17 -8.70 8.88
C ASP A 62 16.96 -7.72 8.01
N ARG A 63 17.03 -7.97 6.70
CA ARG A 63 17.79 -7.14 5.75
C ARG A 63 17.05 -5.90 5.28
N TYR A 64 15.76 -6.00 4.99
CA TYR A 64 14.97 -4.94 4.32
C TYR A 64 13.87 -4.35 5.20
N GLY A 65 13.62 -4.94 6.37
CA GLY A 65 12.49 -4.59 7.23
C GLY A 65 11.21 -5.34 6.87
N VAL A 66 10.41 -5.62 7.89
CA VAL A 66 9.15 -6.40 7.75
C VAL A 66 8.17 -5.69 6.80
N ASP A 67 8.00 -4.39 6.94
CA ASP A 67 7.03 -3.62 6.17
C ASP A 67 7.34 -3.61 4.67
N ALA A 68 8.62 -3.54 4.29
CA ALA A 68 9.04 -3.59 2.89
C ALA A 68 8.72 -4.96 2.25
N ILE A 69 8.94 -6.05 3.00
CA ILE A 69 8.62 -7.41 2.54
C ILE A 69 7.11 -7.62 2.45
N ARG A 70 6.34 -7.15 3.44
CA ARG A 70 4.87 -7.18 3.39
C ARG A 70 4.33 -6.41 2.19
N TYR A 71 4.81 -5.18 2.00
CA TYR A 71 4.44 -4.35 0.86
C TYR A 71 4.71 -5.07 -0.47
N PHE A 72 5.94 -5.57 -0.65
CA PHE A 72 6.33 -6.28 -1.87
C PHE A 72 5.40 -7.45 -2.17
N LEU A 73 5.19 -8.34 -1.21
CA LEU A 73 4.37 -9.54 -1.42
C LEU A 73 2.91 -9.20 -1.75
N LEU A 74 2.34 -8.20 -1.07
CA LEU A 74 0.95 -7.80 -1.28
C LEU A 74 0.74 -6.92 -2.52
N ARG A 75 1.81 -6.27 -2.99
CA ARG A 75 1.78 -5.38 -4.17
C ARG A 75 2.10 -6.11 -5.47
N GLU A 76 3.15 -6.93 -5.46
CA GLU A 76 3.67 -7.59 -6.65
C GLU A 76 2.84 -8.78 -7.07
N ILE A 77 2.28 -9.50 -6.10
CA ILE A 77 1.61 -10.79 -6.34
C ILE A 77 0.11 -10.61 -6.21
N PRO A 78 -0.68 -10.74 -7.32
CA PRO A 78 -2.13 -10.76 -7.22
C PRO A 78 -2.58 -11.93 -6.37
N PHE A 79 -3.32 -11.64 -5.30
CA PHE A 79 -3.77 -12.67 -4.37
C PHE A 79 -4.73 -13.63 -5.08
N GLY A 80 -4.46 -14.94 -5.02
CA GLY A 80 -5.19 -15.97 -5.76
C GLY A 80 -4.47 -16.48 -7.02
N ALA A 81 -3.48 -15.77 -7.54
CA ALA A 81 -2.63 -16.19 -8.66
C ALA A 81 -1.25 -16.66 -8.16
N ASP A 82 -0.52 -17.36 -9.03
CA ASP A 82 0.91 -17.65 -8.80
C ASP A 82 1.70 -16.35 -8.97
N GLY A 83 2.68 -16.13 -8.10
CA GLY A 83 3.56 -14.97 -8.16
C GLY A 83 5.02 -15.39 -8.32
N THR A 84 5.82 -14.49 -8.85
CA THR A 84 7.25 -14.70 -9.05
C THR A 84 8.06 -13.82 -8.11
N PHE A 85 8.98 -14.42 -7.37
CA PHE A 85 9.92 -13.71 -6.54
C PHE A 85 11.28 -13.60 -7.24
N THR A 86 11.80 -12.38 -7.33
CA THR A 86 13.20 -12.12 -7.64
C THR A 86 13.73 -11.02 -6.72
N ASN A 87 15.03 -11.08 -6.38
CA ASN A 87 15.65 -10.01 -5.60
C ASN A 87 15.62 -8.67 -6.32
N GLU A 88 15.72 -8.70 -7.64
CA GLU A 88 15.66 -7.50 -8.49
C GLU A 88 14.28 -6.84 -8.40
N ALA A 89 13.20 -7.60 -8.52
CA ALA A 89 11.84 -7.08 -8.37
C ALA A 89 11.61 -6.47 -6.97
N LEU A 90 12.09 -7.14 -5.91
CA LEU A 90 12.02 -6.63 -4.54
C LEU A 90 12.74 -5.29 -4.40
N ILE A 91 14.01 -5.21 -4.85
CA ILE A 91 14.82 -3.98 -4.76
C ILE A 91 14.19 -2.86 -5.59
N ASN A 92 13.68 -3.17 -6.79
CA ASN A 92 13.02 -2.19 -7.64
C ASN A 92 11.77 -1.63 -6.98
N ARG A 93 10.93 -2.47 -6.34
CA ARG A 93 9.76 -1.99 -5.60
C ARG A 93 10.12 -1.11 -4.41
N ILE A 94 11.14 -1.50 -3.64
CA ILE A 94 11.62 -0.68 -2.52
C ILE A 94 12.09 0.70 -3.02
N ASN A 95 12.90 0.72 -4.07
CA ASN A 95 13.46 1.96 -4.59
C ASN A 95 12.42 2.84 -5.28
N SER A 96 11.59 2.29 -6.17
CA SER A 96 10.62 3.06 -6.94
C SER A 96 9.46 3.51 -6.06
N ASP A 97 8.79 2.54 -5.45
CA ASP A 97 7.52 2.83 -4.79
C ASP A 97 7.74 3.43 -3.38
N LEU A 98 8.57 2.79 -2.55
CA LEU A 98 8.71 3.22 -1.17
C LEU A 98 9.67 4.42 -1.03
N ALA A 99 10.82 4.38 -1.66
CA ALA A 99 11.80 5.47 -1.55
C ALA A 99 11.45 6.66 -2.46
N ASN A 100 11.29 6.44 -3.77
CA ASN A 100 11.12 7.54 -4.72
C ASN A 100 9.70 8.12 -4.72
N ASP A 101 8.65 7.30 -4.65
CA ASP A 101 7.29 7.83 -4.67
C ASP A 101 6.84 8.32 -3.30
N LEU A 102 6.69 7.40 -2.34
CA LEU A 102 6.16 7.72 -1.01
C LEU A 102 7.18 8.50 -0.16
N GLY A 103 8.44 8.06 -0.13
CA GLY A 103 9.51 8.69 0.64
C GLY A 103 9.79 10.12 0.20
N ASN A 104 9.84 10.38 -1.12
CA ASN A 104 10.00 11.74 -1.64
C ASN A 104 8.79 12.61 -1.32
N LEU A 105 7.56 12.09 -1.45
CA LEU A 105 6.36 12.84 -1.10
C LEU A 105 6.40 13.29 0.37
N LEU A 106 6.71 12.36 1.28
CA LEU A 106 6.83 12.66 2.72
C LEU A 106 7.93 13.69 3.00
N SER A 107 9.12 13.46 2.46
CA SER A 107 10.29 14.34 2.68
C SER A 107 10.06 15.74 2.13
N ARG A 108 9.52 15.87 0.92
CA ARG A 108 9.20 17.18 0.31
C ARG A 108 8.13 17.92 1.11
N THR A 109 7.06 17.23 1.51
CA THR A 109 5.95 17.83 2.26
C THR A 109 6.40 18.33 3.62
N THR A 110 7.08 17.50 4.40
CA THR A 110 7.56 17.87 5.75
C THR A 110 8.59 18.99 5.69
N ALA A 111 9.52 18.94 4.74
CA ALA A 111 10.50 20.01 4.54
C ALA A 111 9.84 21.35 4.19
N MET A 112 8.81 21.36 3.33
CA MET A 112 8.07 22.56 2.97
C MET A 112 7.22 23.09 4.14
N ALA A 113 6.51 22.20 4.86
CA ALA A 113 5.76 22.59 6.06
C ALA A 113 6.66 23.25 7.12
N GLN A 114 7.83 22.67 7.36
CA GLN A 114 8.82 23.23 8.29
C GLN A 114 9.38 24.55 7.78
N LYS A 115 9.79 24.62 6.52
CA LYS A 115 10.42 25.80 5.92
C LYS A 115 9.52 27.02 5.90
N TYR A 116 8.27 26.87 5.49
CA TYR A 116 7.36 27.99 5.26
C TYR A 116 6.50 28.37 6.47
N PHE A 117 6.22 27.40 7.35
CA PHE A 117 5.29 27.57 8.44
C PHE A 117 5.81 27.08 9.81
N GLY A 118 7.08 26.70 9.91
CA GLY A 118 7.65 26.22 11.17
C GLY A 118 6.96 24.95 11.70
N GLY A 119 6.33 24.16 10.83
CA GLY A 119 5.58 22.96 11.18
C GLY A 119 4.12 23.18 11.56
N THR A 120 3.66 24.45 11.64
CA THR A 120 2.26 24.79 12.00
C THR A 120 1.61 25.52 10.84
N ILE A 121 0.74 24.83 10.11
CA ILE A 121 0.08 25.37 8.92
C ILE A 121 -1.04 26.34 9.36
N PRO A 122 -1.07 27.61 8.85
CA PRO A 122 -2.13 28.57 9.15
C PRO A 122 -3.52 28.07 8.78
N ALA A 123 -4.56 28.68 9.38
CA ALA A 123 -5.95 28.34 9.11
C ALA A 123 -6.49 28.97 7.83
N GLU A 124 -5.89 30.10 7.40
CA GLU A 124 -6.31 30.79 6.18
C GLU A 124 -6.09 29.88 4.96
N ARG A 125 -7.09 29.86 4.07
CA ARG A 125 -7.09 29.03 2.85
C ARG A 125 -7.50 29.86 1.65
N GLU A 126 -6.86 29.57 0.53
CA GLU A 126 -7.23 30.06 -0.79
C GLU A 126 -7.25 28.87 -1.75
N GLU A 127 -8.45 28.44 -2.15
CA GLU A 127 -8.66 27.29 -3.03
C GLU A 127 -8.39 27.65 -4.49
N ASP A 128 -8.06 26.63 -5.29
CA ASP A 128 -7.81 26.71 -6.71
C ASP A 128 -8.39 25.48 -7.41
N GLU A 129 -8.65 25.57 -8.71
CA GLU A 129 -9.18 24.45 -9.49
C GLU A 129 -8.27 23.20 -9.44
N LEU A 130 -6.96 23.38 -9.32
CA LEU A 130 -6.00 22.28 -9.20
C LEU A 130 -6.20 21.43 -7.94
N ASP A 131 -6.87 21.96 -6.91
CA ASP A 131 -7.12 21.23 -5.67
C ASP A 131 -8.21 20.18 -5.83
N GLN A 132 -9.19 20.43 -6.71
CA GLN A 132 -10.42 19.64 -6.79
C GLN A 132 -10.18 18.18 -7.15
N GLU A 133 -9.32 17.90 -8.14
CA GLU A 133 -8.99 16.54 -8.54
C GLU A 133 -8.31 15.77 -7.39
N LEU A 134 -7.36 16.42 -6.71
CA LEU A 134 -6.64 15.80 -5.59
C LEU A 134 -7.58 15.49 -4.43
N ILE A 135 -8.45 16.44 -4.06
CA ILE A 135 -9.44 16.29 -2.99
C ILE A 135 -10.42 15.16 -3.32
N GLN A 136 -10.93 15.14 -4.55
CA GLN A 136 -11.84 14.08 -5.00
C GLN A 136 -11.18 12.70 -4.91
N MET A 137 -9.97 12.55 -5.45
CA MET A 137 -9.24 11.28 -5.37
C MET A 137 -9.01 10.83 -3.93
N ALA A 138 -8.63 11.75 -3.04
CA ALA A 138 -8.38 11.45 -1.63
C ALA A 138 -9.65 11.03 -0.88
N THR A 139 -10.78 11.69 -1.14
CA THR A 139 -12.07 11.39 -0.49
C THR A 139 -12.68 10.06 -0.96
N GLU A 140 -12.50 9.70 -2.22
CA GLU A 140 -13.00 8.45 -2.79
C GLU A 140 -12.12 7.22 -2.45
N LEU A 141 -10.85 7.45 -2.09
CA LEU A 141 -9.86 6.37 -1.95
C LEU A 141 -10.24 5.33 -0.91
N CYS A 142 -10.81 5.76 0.23
CA CYS A 142 -11.18 4.83 1.30
C CYS A 142 -12.19 3.78 0.81
N ALA A 143 -13.25 4.21 0.12
CA ALA A 143 -14.26 3.31 -0.41
C ALA A 143 -13.70 2.36 -1.49
N LYS A 144 -12.78 2.84 -2.34
CA LYS A 144 -12.10 2.02 -3.35
C LYS A 144 -11.21 0.95 -2.69
N CYS A 145 -10.42 1.34 -1.69
CA CYS A 145 -9.58 0.40 -0.95
C CYS A 145 -10.42 -0.64 -0.20
N ASP A 146 -11.50 -0.24 0.46
CA ASP A 146 -12.40 -1.15 1.18
C ASP A 146 -13.02 -2.19 0.24
N ALA A 147 -13.50 -1.76 -0.93
CA ALA A 147 -14.04 -2.66 -1.94
C ALA A 147 -13.00 -3.69 -2.42
N HIS A 148 -11.75 -3.26 -2.67
CA HIS A 148 -10.68 -4.16 -3.08
C HIS A 148 -10.25 -5.12 -1.96
N VAL A 149 -10.09 -4.63 -0.74
CA VAL A 149 -9.69 -5.46 0.42
C VAL A 149 -10.77 -6.48 0.76
N SER A 150 -12.04 -6.09 0.73
CA SER A 150 -13.18 -6.99 0.92
C SER A 150 -13.25 -8.10 -0.13
N GLY A 151 -12.76 -7.82 -1.35
CA GLY A 151 -12.63 -8.79 -2.44
C GLY A 151 -11.28 -9.54 -2.47
N TYR A 152 -10.44 -9.41 -1.45
CA TYR A 152 -9.07 -9.98 -1.37
C TYR A 152 -8.13 -9.51 -2.50
N GLN A 153 -8.41 -8.34 -3.07
CA GLN A 153 -7.61 -7.74 -4.16
C GLN A 153 -6.57 -6.75 -3.59
N PHE A 154 -5.68 -7.24 -2.75
CA PHE A 154 -4.73 -6.40 -2.01
C PHE A 154 -3.80 -5.59 -2.91
N SER A 155 -3.31 -6.17 -4.01
CA SER A 155 -2.48 -5.47 -4.99
C SER A 155 -3.20 -4.32 -5.68
N ASN A 156 -4.51 -4.46 -5.92
CA ASN A 156 -5.34 -3.39 -6.49
C ASN A 156 -5.59 -2.28 -5.48
N ALA A 157 -5.84 -2.60 -4.20
CA ALA A 157 -5.96 -1.59 -3.15
C ALA A 157 -4.67 -0.75 -3.05
N LEU A 158 -3.51 -1.39 -3.04
CA LEU A 158 -2.21 -0.69 -3.06
C LEU A 158 -2.02 0.12 -4.34
N ALA A 159 -2.47 -0.38 -5.50
CA ALA A 159 -2.39 0.38 -6.74
C ALA A 159 -3.22 1.68 -6.70
N GLU A 160 -4.41 1.66 -6.11
CA GLU A 160 -5.22 2.87 -5.93
C GLU A 160 -4.52 3.89 -5.00
N ILE A 161 -3.90 3.43 -3.91
CA ILE A 161 -3.11 4.31 -3.03
C ILE A 161 -1.95 4.96 -3.81
N TRP A 162 -1.23 4.19 -4.63
CA TRP A 162 -0.11 4.70 -5.42
C TRP A 162 -0.54 5.68 -6.52
N LYS A 163 -1.76 5.55 -7.07
CA LYS A 163 -2.32 6.59 -7.96
C LYS A 163 -2.46 7.93 -7.25
N LEU A 164 -2.94 7.93 -5.99
CA LEU A 164 -3.03 9.16 -5.22
C LEU A 164 -1.64 9.73 -4.90
N ILE A 165 -0.66 8.89 -4.52
CA ILE A 165 0.73 9.32 -4.29
C ILE A 165 1.30 9.99 -5.55
N ALA A 166 1.16 9.36 -6.71
CA ALA A 166 1.63 9.91 -7.99
C ALA A 166 0.95 11.23 -8.34
N ARG A 167 -0.38 11.32 -8.16
CA ARG A 167 -1.13 12.57 -8.37
C ARG A 167 -0.67 13.67 -7.42
N THR A 168 -0.37 13.32 -6.16
CA THR A 168 0.10 14.27 -5.15
C THR A 168 1.50 14.79 -5.46
N ASN A 169 2.41 13.94 -5.91
CA ASN A 169 3.72 14.39 -6.39
C ASN A 169 3.59 15.35 -7.58
N LYS A 170 2.71 15.04 -8.54
CA LYS A 170 2.42 15.93 -9.67
C LYS A 170 1.80 17.26 -9.22
N TYR A 171 0.90 17.24 -8.23
CA TYR A 171 0.31 18.45 -7.66
C TYR A 171 1.35 19.40 -7.05
N ILE A 172 2.41 18.88 -6.42
CA ILE A 172 3.53 19.71 -5.95
C ILE A 172 4.19 20.44 -7.12
N ASP A 173 4.40 19.75 -8.25
CA ASP A 173 5.07 20.31 -9.41
C ASP A 173 4.18 21.34 -10.16
N GLU A 174 2.86 21.13 -10.18
CA GLU A 174 1.87 22.04 -10.77
C GLU A 174 1.67 23.31 -9.95
N THR A 175 1.58 23.17 -8.60
CA THR A 175 1.34 24.31 -7.70
C THR A 175 2.59 25.11 -7.36
N MET A 176 3.77 24.56 -7.62
CA MET A 176 5.09 25.21 -7.42
C MET A 176 5.20 25.94 -6.07
N PRO A 177 5.12 25.25 -4.91
CA PRO A 177 5.14 25.90 -3.60
C PRO A 177 6.37 26.79 -3.34
N TRP A 178 7.47 26.50 -4.00
CA TRP A 178 8.70 27.29 -3.94
C TRP A 178 8.59 28.65 -4.65
N VAL A 179 7.64 28.80 -5.56
CA VAL A 179 7.29 30.08 -6.20
C VAL A 179 6.33 30.85 -5.30
N LEU A 180 5.27 30.19 -4.83
CA LEU A 180 4.31 30.77 -3.89
C LEU A 180 4.98 31.33 -2.63
N GLY A 181 5.97 30.61 -2.10
CA GLY A 181 6.69 31.01 -0.89
C GLY A 181 7.62 32.22 -1.03
N LYS A 182 7.75 32.81 -2.23
CA LYS A 182 8.49 34.07 -2.46
C LYS A 182 7.60 35.31 -2.40
N ASP A 183 6.28 35.13 -2.43
CA ASP A 183 5.29 36.19 -2.48
C ASP A 183 4.38 36.12 -1.25
N GLU A 184 4.50 37.09 -0.35
CA GLU A 184 3.70 37.12 0.90
C GLU A 184 2.20 37.24 0.60
N SER A 185 1.80 37.83 -0.52
CA SER A 185 0.38 37.89 -0.93
C SER A 185 -0.20 36.52 -1.26
N LYS A 186 0.63 35.52 -1.56
CA LYS A 186 0.25 34.13 -1.86
C LYS A 186 0.32 33.18 -0.68
N ARG A 187 0.49 33.74 0.53
CA ARG A 187 0.67 32.94 1.76
C ARG A 187 -0.53 32.04 2.05
N ALA A 188 -1.77 32.51 1.87
CA ALA A 188 -2.98 31.70 2.05
C ALA A 188 -3.06 30.55 1.03
N ARG A 189 -2.70 30.81 -0.24
CA ARG A 189 -2.62 29.76 -1.29
C ARG A 189 -1.55 28.71 -0.94
N LEU A 190 -0.36 29.15 -0.52
CA LEU A 190 0.70 28.24 -0.08
C LEU A 190 0.24 27.38 1.11
N ALA A 191 -0.48 27.96 2.07
CA ALA A 191 -1.02 27.24 3.21
C ALA A 191 -2.03 26.14 2.77
N THR A 192 -2.89 26.45 1.78
CA THR A 192 -3.79 25.44 1.20
C THR A 192 -3.02 24.28 0.58
N VAL A 193 -2.01 24.58 -0.24
CA VAL A 193 -1.20 23.54 -0.88
C VAL A 193 -0.54 22.63 0.15
N ILE A 194 0.15 23.21 1.14
CA ILE A 194 0.85 22.39 2.16
C ILE A 194 -0.15 21.60 3.01
N TYR A 195 -1.31 22.19 3.34
CA TYR A 195 -2.38 21.49 4.04
C TYR A 195 -2.87 20.26 3.26
N ASN A 196 -3.17 20.43 1.98
CA ASN A 196 -3.63 19.34 1.10
C ASN A 196 -2.61 18.20 1.04
N LEU A 197 -1.32 18.53 0.94
CA LEU A 197 -0.24 17.53 0.96
C LEU A 197 -0.19 16.77 2.28
N CYS A 198 -0.29 17.45 3.42
CA CYS A 198 -0.29 16.82 4.73
C CYS A 198 -1.53 15.94 4.94
N GLU A 199 -2.71 16.42 4.51
CA GLU A 199 -3.96 15.68 4.64
C GLU A 199 -3.97 14.41 3.77
N VAL A 200 -3.46 14.49 2.54
CA VAL A 200 -3.28 13.32 1.69
C VAL A 200 -2.32 12.31 2.33
N LEU A 201 -1.18 12.75 2.88
CA LEU A 201 -0.26 11.86 3.58
C LEU A 201 -0.92 11.18 4.79
N ARG A 202 -1.74 11.92 5.54
CA ARG A 202 -2.51 11.35 6.67
C ARG A 202 -3.47 10.25 6.19
N ILE A 203 -4.21 10.49 5.11
CA ILE A 203 -5.12 9.49 4.53
C ILE A 203 -4.35 8.27 4.06
N ILE A 204 -3.26 8.47 3.31
CA ILE A 204 -2.40 7.41 2.82
C ILE A 204 -1.84 6.57 3.99
N SER A 205 -1.35 7.20 5.06
CA SER A 205 -0.79 6.48 6.21
C SER A 205 -1.82 5.57 6.86
N ILE A 206 -3.05 6.05 7.07
CA ILE A 206 -4.15 5.24 7.62
C ILE A 206 -4.45 4.02 6.73
N LEU A 207 -4.56 4.22 5.42
CA LEU A 207 -4.88 3.15 4.47
C LEU A 207 -3.73 2.16 4.28
N LEU A 208 -2.48 2.58 4.50
CA LEU A 208 -1.31 1.71 4.45
C LEU A 208 -1.09 0.92 5.75
N THR A 209 -1.71 1.29 6.87
CA THR A 209 -1.48 0.62 8.16
C THR A 209 -1.65 -0.92 8.11
N PRO A 210 -2.65 -1.50 7.43
CA PRO A 210 -2.76 -2.96 7.33
C PRO A 210 -1.61 -3.62 6.55
N PHE A 211 -0.96 -2.87 5.67
CA PHE A 211 0.12 -3.35 4.81
C PHE A 211 1.50 -3.13 5.43
N MET A 212 1.73 -1.96 6.04
CA MET A 212 3.00 -1.52 6.62
C MET A 212 2.80 -0.98 8.05
N PRO A 213 2.47 -1.86 9.01
CA PRO A 213 2.03 -1.45 10.36
C PRO A 213 3.09 -0.76 11.20
N SER A 214 4.37 -0.88 10.89
CA SER A 214 5.46 -0.23 11.64
C SER A 214 5.88 1.12 11.05
N THR A 215 5.56 1.36 9.77
CA THR A 215 5.97 2.58 9.04
C THR A 215 4.94 3.71 9.17
N THR A 216 3.68 3.38 9.38
CA THR A 216 2.55 4.31 9.25
C THR A 216 1.99 4.92 10.55
N PRO A 217 2.37 4.49 11.75
CA PRO A 217 1.97 5.15 13.01
C PRO A 217 2.51 6.57 13.16
#